data_60a35d30196b8d597e05b7125a239647
#
_entry.id   60a35d30196b8d597e05b7125a239647
#
_cell.length_a   1.000
_cell.length_b   1.000
_cell.length_c   1.000
_cell.angle_alpha   90.00
_cell.angle_beta   90.00
_cell.angle_gamma   90.00
#
_symmetry.space_group_name_H-M   'P 1'
#
loop_
_entity.id
_entity.type
_entity.pdbx_description
1 polymer ?
#
loop_
_entity_poly.entity_id
_entity_poly.type
_entity_poly.pdbx_seq_one_letter_code
_entity_poly.pdbx_strand_id
1 'polypeptide(L)'
;PLMRNASFDVVIVEEASMAVLPTLFFSACMAKEQIIVVGDPKQLPPIVQSRDAFVQKALGRSIFAIAAPTPLTTHNVALLDTQYRMHPTIGDLISKLFYHGALHSATTDRTHKTLVEKAPFPGYPLVLIDTKGHTQCKYQGHHSRCNELSALSCVALVRSALNDGLLDIGVITPYVEQARLTRDLLRRENLLGESIECSTVHRFQGREKNMIILDLVDTAPLPPGKLLADQSTTSDAARLLNVSLSRARGKLLVVADCAYFLQKIPQSTLSLFLHEARQVGLVATRENIPDHLS
;
A
#
# COMPACT_ATOMS: atom_id res chain seq x y z
N PRO A 1 -15.09 -16.53 -23.50
CA PRO A 1 -15.91 -17.53 -24.17
C PRO A 1 -16.94 -18.16 -23.24
N LEU A 2 -16.64 -18.44 -21.97
CA LEU A 2 -17.52 -19.13 -21.01
C LEU A 2 -18.76 -18.33 -20.59
N MET A 3 -18.72 -17.00 -20.67
CA MET A 3 -19.83 -16.13 -20.23
C MET A 3 -20.62 -15.46 -21.35
N ARG A 4 -20.41 -15.84 -22.61
CA ARG A 4 -21.01 -15.14 -23.76
C ARG A 4 -22.54 -15.13 -23.78
N ASN A 5 -23.16 -16.12 -23.11
CA ASN A 5 -24.63 -16.25 -23.00
C ASN A 5 -25.09 -16.28 -21.53
N ALA A 6 -24.21 -15.93 -20.58
CA ALA A 6 -24.57 -15.89 -19.17
C ALA A 6 -25.41 -14.63 -18.89
N SER A 7 -26.45 -14.79 -18.10
CA SER A 7 -27.33 -13.71 -17.66
C SER A 7 -27.68 -13.95 -16.19
N PHE A 8 -27.54 -12.94 -15.37
CA PHE A 8 -27.73 -12.99 -13.92
C PHE A 8 -28.77 -11.94 -13.52
N ASP A 9 -29.52 -12.21 -12.49
CA ASP A 9 -30.48 -11.22 -11.99
C ASP A 9 -29.71 -10.03 -11.40
N VAL A 10 -28.64 -10.31 -10.60
CA VAL A 10 -27.76 -9.31 -10.02
C VAL A 10 -26.30 -9.62 -10.39
N VAL A 11 -25.55 -8.60 -10.77
CA VAL A 11 -24.10 -8.66 -10.99
C VAL A 11 -23.40 -7.74 -10.00
N ILE A 12 -22.47 -8.29 -9.23
CA ILE A 12 -21.64 -7.52 -8.30
C ILE A 12 -20.22 -7.47 -8.87
N VAL A 13 -19.68 -6.27 -9.05
CA VAL A 13 -18.33 -6.04 -9.55
C VAL A 13 -17.48 -5.46 -8.40
N GLU A 14 -16.57 -6.25 -7.88
CA GLU A 14 -15.60 -5.83 -6.87
C GLU A 14 -14.34 -5.25 -7.49
N GLU A 15 -13.55 -4.50 -6.69
CA GLU A 15 -12.33 -3.79 -7.11
C GLU A 15 -12.54 -2.93 -8.37
N ALA A 16 -13.73 -2.37 -8.51
CA ALA A 16 -14.16 -1.66 -9.72
C ALA A 16 -13.37 -0.35 -9.95
N SER A 17 -12.67 0.17 -8.95
CA SER A 17 -11.75 1.30 -9.10
C SER A 17 -10.62 1.03 -10.10
N MET A 18 -10.20 -0.23 -10.24
CA MET A 18 -9.14 -0.68 -11.16
C MET A 18 -9.66 -1.19 -12.49
N ALA A 19 -10.96 -1.46 -12.60
CA ALA A 19 -11.53 -2.00 -13.81
C ALA A 19 -11.64 -0.91 -14.89
N VAL A 20 -11.18 -1.21 -16.12
CA VAL A 20 -11.41 -0.33 -17.26
C VAL A 20 -12.89 -0.30 -17.62
N LEU A 21 -13.39 0.85 -18.06
CA LEU A 21 -14.81 1.06 -18.36
C LEU A 21 -15.44 0.01 -19.28
N PRO A 22 -14.79 -0.43 -20.39
CA PRO A 22 -15.36 -1.47 -21.25
C PRO A 22 -15.64 -2.80 -20.52
N THR A 23 -14.78 -3.18 -19.56
CA THR A 23 -15.00 -4.40 -18.76
C THR A 23 -16.21 -4.25 -17.85
N LEU A 24 -16.34 -3.09 -17.18
CA LEU A 24 -17.52 -2.79 -16.35
C LEU A 24 -18.81 -2.77 -17.16
N PHE A 25 -18.78 -2.14 -18.34
CA PHE A 25 -19.93 -2.11 -19.26
C PHE A 25 -20.31 -3.53 -19.68
N PHE A 26 -19.35 -4.36 -20.07
CA PHE A 26 -19.62 -5.77 -20.42
C PHE A 26 -20.24 -6.52 -19.24
N SER A 27 -19.71 -6.34 -18.02
CA SER A 27 -20.29 -6.96 -16.82
C SER A 27 -21.72 -6.47 -16.56
N ALA A 28 -21.99 -5.18 -16.77
CA ALA A 28 -23.33 -4.61 -16.62
C ALA A 28 -24.33 -5.21 -17.61
N CYS A 29 -23.90 -5.50 -18.85
CA CYS A 29 -24.76 -6.14 -19.84
C CYS A 29 -25.18 -7.58 -19.50
N MET A 30 -24.53 -8.21 -18.53
CA MET A 30 -24.93 -9.54 -18.05
C MET A 30 -25.99 -9.49 -16.94
N ALA A 31 -26.27 -8.33 -16.37
CA ALA A 31 -27.29 -8.15 -15.34
C ALA A 31 -28.65 -7.96 -15.97
N LYS A 32 -29.70 -8.66 -15.48
CA LYS A 32 -31.07 -8.47 -15.87
C LYS A 32 -31.78 -7.35 -15.11
N GLU A 33 -31.47 -7.26 -13.79
CA GLU A 33 -32.21 -6.38 -12.90
C GLU A 33 -31.27 -5.31 -12.28
N GLN A 34 -30.11 -5.71 -11.78
CA GLN A 34 -29.26 -4.81 -11.00
C GLN A 34 -27.77 -5.09 -11.19
N ILE A 35 -26.96 -4.02 -11.26
CA ILE A 35 -25.51 -4.07 -11.09
C ILE A 35 -25.13 -3.32 -9.82
N ILE A 36 -24.26 -3.94 -9.01
CA ILE A 36 -23.66 -3.33 -7.83
C ILE A 36 -22.16 -3.18 -8.08
N VAL A 37 -21.65 -1.95 -8.02
CA VAL A 37 -20.26 -1.62 -8.29
C VAL A 37 -19.58 -1.29 -6.96
N VAL A 38 -18.64 -2.14 -6.53
CA VAL A 38 -17.93 -2.02 -5.26
C VAL A 38 -16.48 -1.65 -5.53
N GLY A 39 -15.95 -0.68 -4.81
CA GLY A 39 -14.54 -0.26 -4.92
C GLY A 39 -14.24 1.00 -4.15
N ASP A 40 -12.99 1.39 -4.16
CA ASP A 40 -12.50 2.53 -3.41
C ASP A 40 -11.84 3.56 -4.35
N PRO A 41 -12.42 4.75 -4.53
CA PRO A 41 -11.86 5.80 -5.39
C PRO A 41 -10.52 6.37 -4.88
N LYS A 42 -10.16 6.10 -3.63
CA LYS A 42 -8.89 6.50 -3.01
C LYS A 42 -7.79 5.45 -3.14
N GLN A 43 -8.10 4.30 -3.78
CA GLN A 43 -7.13 3.27 -4.16
C GLN A 43 -6.77 3.38 -5.65
N LEU A 44 -5.92 2.47 -6.14
CA LEU A 44 -5.34 2.57 -7.48
C LEU A 44 -6.41 2.60 -8.59
N PRO A 45 -6.24 3.48 -9.61
CA PRO A 45 -7.10 3.52 -10.80
C PRO A 45 -6.73 2.39 -11.78
N PRO A 46 -7.47 2.25 -12.91
CA PRO A 46 -7.12 1.33 -13.98
C PRO A 46 -5.69 1.58 -14.49
N ILE A 47 -4.93 0.49 -14.70
CA ILE A 47 -3.58 0.58 -15.26
C ILE A 47 -3.67 0.54 -16.78
N VAL A 48 -3.30 1.64 -17.42
CA VAL A 48 -3.26 1.76 -18.88
C VAL A 48 -1.82 1.91 -19.34
N GLN A 49 -1.32 0.95 -20.10
CA GLN A 49 0.08 0.94 -20.57
C GLN A 49 0.33 1.89 -21.74
N SER A 50 -0.70 2.25 -22.50
CA SER A 50 -0.57 3.19 -23.59
C SER A 50 -0.18 4.59 -23.11
N ARG A 51 0.71 5.26 -23.84
CA ARG A 51 1.08 6.67 -23.59
C ARG A 51 0.21 7.65 -24.39
N ASP A 52 -0.69 7.15 -25.24
CA ASP A 52 -1.60 7.97 -25.99
C ASP A 52 -2.59 8.68 -25.07
N ALA A 53 -2.72 10.00 -25.22
CA ALA A 53 -3.53 10.83 -24.33
C ALA A 53 -5.03 10.51 -24.43
N PHE A 54 -5.52 10.12 -25.61
CA PHE A 54 -6.91 9.72 -25.79
C PHE A 54 -7.19 8.39 -25.09
N VAL A 55 -6.29 7.41 -25.24
CA VAL A 55 -6.40 6.11 -24.57
C VAL A 55 -6.35 6.27 -23.05
N GLN A 56 -5.43 7.09 -22.52
CA GLN A 56 -5.37 7.42 -21.09
C GLN A 56 -6.65 8.05 -20.60
N LYS A 57 -7.21 9.00 -21.32
CA LYS A 57 -8.48 9.66 -20.98
C LYS A 57 -9.67 8.70 -21.01
N ALA A 58 -9.69 7.76 -21.97
CA ALA A 58 -10.78 6.84 -22.18
C ALA A 58 -10.77 5.64 -21.21
N LEU A 59 -9.59 5.08 -20.91
CA LEU A 59 -9.45 3.84 -20.16
C LEU A 59 -8.83 4.02 -18.75
N GLY A 60 -8.09 5.10 -18.52
CA GLY A 60 -7.39 5.35 -17.26
C GLY A 60 -8.26 5.97 -16.16
N ARG A 61 -9.54 6.25 -16.44
CA ARG A 61 -10.46 6.83 -15.46
C ARG A 61 -11.24 5.75 -14.74
N SER A 62 -11.27 5.83 -13.41
CA SER A 62 -12.15 4.98 -12.60
C SER A 62 -13.61 5.31 -12.84
N ILE A 63 -14.48 4.30 -12.76
CA ILE A 63 -15.95 4.48 -12.82
C ILE A 63 -16.43 5.46 -11.74
N PHE A 64 -15.82 5.45 -10.57
CA PHE A 64 -16.17 6.36 -9.47
C PHE A 64 -15.88 7.82 -9.80
N ALA A 65 -14.80 8.11 -10.54
CA ALA A 65 -14.50 9.47 -10.99
C ALA A 65 -15.50 10.00 -12.03
N ILE A 66 -16.29 9.12 -12.65
CA ILE A 66 -17.27 9.46 -13.70
C ILE A 66 -18.68 9.45 -13.11
N ALA A 67 -19.07 8.37 -12.45
CA ALA A 67 -20.42 8.14 -11.98
C ALA A 67 -20.71 8.72 -10.59
N ALA A 68 -19.68 8.87 -9.76
CA ALA A 68 -19.81 9.38 -8.39
C ALA A 68 -18.67 10.34 -8.03
N PRO A 69 -18.51 11.47 -8.75
CA PRO A 69 -17.44 12.44 -8.47
C PRO A 69 -17.54 13.06 -7.07
N THR A 70 -18.74 13.11 -6.51
CA THR A 70 -19.04 13.55 -5.16
C THR A 70 -19.85 12.48 -4.44
N PRO A 71 -19.22 11.41 -3.91
CA PRO A 71 -19.92 10.23 -3.40
C PRO A 71 -20.99 10.52 -2.35
N LEU A 72 -20.76 11.49 -1.46
CA LEU A 72 -21.70 11.82 -0.36
C LEU A 72 -23.01 12.49 -0.84
N THR A 73 -23.05 13.02 -2.07
CA THR A 73 -24.22 13.70 -2.63
C THR A 73 -24.80 12.99 -3.85
N THR A 74 -24.17 11.91 -4.30
CA THR A 74 -24.62 11.14 -5.45
C THR A 74 -25.68 10.12 -5.00
N HIS A 75 -26.84 10.14 -5.67
CA HIS A 75 -27.88 9.13 -5.45
C HIS A 75 -27.34 7.72 -5.79
N ASN A 76 -27.83 6.72 -5.08
CA ASN A 76 -27.44 5.32 -5.25
C ASN A 76 -25.98 5.01 -4.89
N VAL A 77 -25.34 5.86 -4.07
CA VAL A 77 -24.02 5.60 -3.49
C VAL A 77 -24.17 5.36 -2.00
N ALA A 78 -23.63 4.25 -1.51
CA ALA A 78 -23.48 3.95 -0.09
C ALA A 78 -22.00 3.90 0.27
N LEU A 79 -21.60 4.60 1.32
CA LEU A 79 -20.25 4.55 1.89
C LEU A 79 -20.21 3.46 2.95
N LEU A 80 -19.31 2.49 2.79
CA LEU A 80 -18.93 1.56 3.85
C LEU A 80 -17.84 2.23 4.68
N ASP A 81 -18.24 2.85 5.77
CA ASP A 81 -17.37 3.71 6.60
C ASP A 81 -16.67 2.98 7.75
N THR A 82 -16.92 1.68 7.90
CA THR A 82 -16.39 0.90 9.02
C THR A 82 -15.44 -0.17 8.53
N GLN A 83 -14.19 -0.12 9.00
CA GLN A 83 -13.16 -1.09 8.68
C GLN A 83 -12.98 -2.13 9.80
N TYR A 84 -12.71 -3.40 9.42
CA TYR A 84 -12.55 -4.56 10.31
C TYR A 84 -11.18 -5.23 10.16
N ARG A 85 -10.25 -4.61 9.44
CA ARG A 85 -8.94 -5.19 9.09
C ARG A 85 -7.81 -4.71 9.99
N MET A 86 -7.60 -3.39 9.99
CA MET A 86 -6.40 -2.76 10.53
C MET A 86 -6.49 -2.56 12.04
N HIS A 87 -5.33 -2.61 12.71
CA HIS A 87 -5.19 -2.07 14.05
C HIS A 87 -5.68 -0.61 14.11
N PRO A 88 -6.38 -0.17 15.16
CA PRO A 88 -6.94 1.19 15.23
C PRO A 88 -5.92 2.30 14.91
N THR A 89 -4.72 2.24 15.49
CA THR A 89 -3.65 3.22 15.20
C THR A 89 -3.36 3.37 13.71
N ILE A 90 -3.36 2.27 12.95
CA ILE A 90 -3.13 2.29 11.49
C ILE A 90 -4.38 2.81 10.79
N GLY A 91 -5.55 2.30 11.16
CA GLY A 91 -6.85 2.68 10.57
C GLY A 91 -7.16 4.16 10.73
N ASP A 92 -6.96 4.71 11.93
CA ASP A 92 -7.22 6.12 12.23
C ASP A 92 -6.29 7.06 11.47
N LEU A 93 -5.01 6.67 11.33
CA LEU A 93 -4.05 7.42 10.52
C LEU A 93 -4.46 7.45 9.04
N ILE A 94 -4.87 6.31 8.48
CA ILE A 94 -5.37 6.19 7.11
C ILE A 94 -6.67 6.98 6.95
N SER A 95 -7.60 6.88 7.90
CA SER A 95 -8.85 7.63 7.91
C SER A 95 -8.58 9.14 7.83
N LYS A 96 -7.67 9.63 8.68
CA LYS A 96 -7.29 11.05 8.70
C LYS A 96 -6.69 11.52 7.37
N LEU A 97 -5.76 10.75 6.80
CA LEU A 97 -4.99 11.17 5.62
C LEU A 97 -5.77 11.06 4.30
N PHE A 98 -6.59 10.02 4.14
CA PHE A 98 -7.20 9.70 2.84
C PHE A 98 -8.71 9.86 2.83
N TYR A 99 -9.37 9.72 3.99
CA TYR A 99 -10.85 9.67 4.08
C TYR A 99 -11.43 10.80 4.93
N HIS A 100 -10.64 11.82 5.26
CA HIS A 100 -11.08 13.00 6.04
C HIS A 100 -11.77 12.63 7.37
N GLY A 101 -11.35 11.55 8.01
CA GLY A 101 -11.92 11.05 9.26
C GLY A 101 -13.22 10.24 9.11
N ALA A 102 -13.67 9.97 7.89
CA ALA A 102 -14.94 9.26 7.65
C ALA A 102 -14.85 7.74 7.85
N LEU A 103 -13.65 7.17 7.91
CA LEU A 103 -13.47 5.73 8.12
C LEU A 103 -13.31 5.45 9.63
N HIS A 104 -14.12 4.56 10.16
CA HIS A 104 -14.12 4.16 11.57
C HIS A 104 -13.57 2.75 11.76
N SER A 105 -12.78 2.54 12.81
CA SER A 105 -12.24 1.22 13.15
C SER A 105 -13.22 0.46 14.04
N ALA A 106 -13.72 -0.70 13.59
CA ALA A 106 -14.44 -1.66 14.43
C ALA A 106 -13.51 -2.57 15.22
N THR A 107 -12.24 -2.65 14.81
CA THR A 107 -11.18 -3.37 15.52
C THR A 107 -10.76 -2.61 16.77
N THR A 108 -10.25 -3.35 17.76
CA THR A 108 -9.71 -2.81 19.00
C THR A 108 -8.26 -3.27 19.17
N ASP A 109 -7.53 -2.69 20.11
CA ASP A 109 -6.17 -3.15 20.45
C ASP A 109 -6.16 -4.64 20.81
N ARG A 110 -7.23 -5.15 21.43
CA ARG A 110 -7.40 -6.58 21.75
C ARG A 110 -7.44 -7.46 20.51
N THR A 111 -8.08 -6.99 19.44
CA THR A 111 -8.21 -7.75 18.17
C THR A 111 -6.86 -8.15 17.60
N HIS A 112 -5.86 -7.27 17.72
CA HIS A 112 -4.54 -7.47 17.16
C HIS A 112 -3.43 -7.65 18.19
N LYS A 113 -3.77 -7.82 19.48
CA LYS A 113 -2.80 -7.87 20.58
C LYS A 113 -1.68 -8.89 20.33
N THR A 114 -2.04 -10.12 19.97
CA THR A 114 -1.06 -11.19 19.69
C THR A 114 -0.11 -10.87 18.54
N LEU A 115 -0.53 -10.09 17.55
CA LEU A 115 0.31 -9.66 16.44
C LEU A 115 1.21 -8.51 16.86
N VAL A 116 0.67 -7.55 17.61
CA VAL A 116 1.39 -6.36 18.05
C VAL A 116 2.51 -6.69 19.04
N GLU A 117 2.27 -7.66 19.93
CA GLU A 117 3.27 -8.11 20.91
C GLU A 117 4.42 -8.93 20.32
N LYS A 118 4.33 -9.33 19.04
CA LYS A 118 5.39 -10.05 18.35
C LYS A 118 6.52 -9.12 17.89
N ALA A 119 7.75 -9.67 17.82
CA ALA A 119 8.88 -9.01 17.19
C ALA A 119 8.63 -8.78 15.67
N PRO A 120 9.31 -7.82 15.03
CA PRO A 120 10.14 -6.79 15.64
C PRO A 120 9.31 -5.72 16.35
N PHE A 121 9.87 -5.07 17.33
CA PHE A 121 9.26 -3.97 18.09
C PHE A 121 7.93 -4.35 18.77
N PRO A 122 7.96 -5.23 19.79
CA PRO A 122 6.75 -5.60 20.54
C PRO A 122 6.04 -4.39 21.15
N GLY A 123 4.71 -4.40 21.15
CA GLY A 123 3.88 -3.32 21.68
C GLY A 123 3.61 -2.18 20.68
N TYR A 124 4.25 -2.16 19.51
CA TYR A 124 4.09 -1.09 18.53
C TYR A 124 3.44 -1.59 17.24
N PRO A 125 2.20 -1.16 16.93
CA PRO A 125 1.51 -1.50 15.67
C PRO A 125 2.05 -0.71 14.47
N LEU A 126 2.64 0.47 14.70
CA LEU A 126 3.23 1.34 13.69
C LEU A 126 4.66 1.70 14.07
N VAL A 127 5.60 1.41 13.16
CA VAL A 127 7.02 1.73 13.37
C VAL A 127 7.60 2.38 12.13
N LEU A 128 8.26 3.51 12.29
CA LEU A 128 9.09 4.14 11.26
C LEU A 128 10.55 3.77 11.51
N ILE A 129 11.17 3.11 10.54
CA ILE A 129 12.61 2.85 10.53
C ILE A 129 13.28 3.94 9.70
N ASP A 130 13.81 4.96 10.38
CA ASP A 130 14.49 6.08 9.74
C ASP A 130 15.92 5.69 9.38
N THR A 131 16.23 5.65 8.09
CA THR A 131 17.57 5.31 7.58
C THR A 131 18.58 6.44 7.72
N LYS A 132 18.15 7.65 8.09
CA LYS A 132 18.97 8.85 8.33
C LYS A 132 19.98 9.17 7.22
N GLY A 133 19.65 8.89 5.97
CA GLY A 133 20.55 9.13 4.84
C GLY A 133 21.75 8.18 4.76
N HIS A 134 21.83 7.15 5.58
CA HIS A 134 22.92 6.15 5.55
C HIS A 134 22.79 5.16 4.40
N THR A 135 21.77 5.30 3.59
CA THR A 135 21.49 4.45 2.43
C THR A 135 21.66 5.24 1.13
N GLN A 136 21.82 4.54 0.00
CA GLN A 136 21.94 5.16 -1.31
C GLN A 136 20.97 4.53 -2.29
N CYS A 137 20.15 5.36 -2.92
CA CYS A 137 19.28 4.94 -4.00
C CYS A 137 20.02 5.04 -5.34
N LYS A 138 19.88 4.00 -6.17
CA LYS A 138 20.45 3.96 -7.52
C LYS A 138 19.43 3.46 -8.53
N TYR A 139 19.62 3.83 -9.80
CA TYR A 139 18.87 3.23 -10.91
C TYR A 139 19.39 1.83 -11.19
N GLN A 140 18.47 0.91 -11.49
CA GLN A 140 18.77 -0.43 -11.97
C GLN A 140 17.77 -0.84 -13.04
N GLY A 141 18.25 -1.53 -14.09
CA GLY A 141 17.42 -1.89 -15.23
C GLY A 141 16.87 -0.67 -15.99
N HIS A 142 15.69 -0.82 -16.58
CA HIS A 142 15.01 0.23 -17.34
C HIS A 142 14.27 1.21 -16.43
N HIS A 143 14.99 2.15 -15.82
CA HIS A 143 14.45 3.23 -14.96
C HIS A 143 13.80 2.79 -13.64
N SER A 144 14.00 1.56 -13.17
CA SER A 144 13.63 1.16 -11.82
C SER A 144 14.70 1.58 -10.82
N ARG A 145 14.35 1.55 -9.54
CA ARG A 145 15.23 1.98 -8.45
C ARG A 145 15.49 0.84 -7.49
N CYS A 146 16.64 0.88 -6.85
CA CYS A 146 16.98 -0.01 -5.75
C CYS A 146 17.86 0.68 -4.71
N ASN A 147 17.81 0.15 -3.50
CA ASN A 147 18.55 0.57 -2.34
C ASN A 147 18.89 -0.69 -1.53
N GLU A 148 20.14 -1.09 -1.58
CA GLU A 148 20.59 -2.36 -1.00
C GLU A 148 20.46 -2.39 0.52
N LEU A 149 20.87 -1.31 1.20
CA LEU A 149 20.79 -1.24 2.66
C LEU A 149 19.34 -1.19 3.15
N SER A 150 18.44 -0.58 2.39
CA SER A 150 17.01 -0.61 2.68
C SER A 150 16.46 -2.05 2.54
N ALA A 151 16.83 -2.76 1.47
CA ALA A 151 16.47 -4.16 1.29
C ALA A 151 16.99 -5.08 2.41
N LEU A 152 18.25 -4.89 2.85
CA LEU A 152 18.85 -5.62 3.98
C LEU A 152 18.10 -5.33 5.29
N SER A 153 17.67 -4.09 5.51
CA SER A 153 16.83 -3.74 6.65
C SER A 153 15.49 -4.50 6.63
N CYS A 154 14.85 -4.60 5.46
CA CYS A 154 13.62 -5.38 5.31
C CYS A 154 13.83 -6.88 5.61
N VAL A 155 14.96 -7.45 5.16
CA VAL A 155 15.31 -8.86 5.44
C VAL A 155 15.51 -9.09 6.93
N ALA A 156 16.22 -8.21 7.63
CA ALA A 156 16.42 -8.29 9.07
C ALA A 156 15.09 -8.20 9.84
N LEU A 157 14.17 -7.32 9.42
CA LEU A 157 12.82 -7.22 10.00
C LEU A 157 12.01 -8.51 9.80
N VAL A 158 12.06 -9.10 8.60
CA VAL A 158 11.40 -10.39 8.32
C VAL A 158 11.98 -11.49 9.20
N ARG A 159 13.32 -11.58 9.30
CA ARG A 159 13.99 -12.58 10.16
C ARG A 159 13.57 -12.43 11.61
N SER A 160 13.60 -11.22 12.15
CA SER A 160 13.16 -10.94 13.52
C SER A 160 11.71 -11.38 13.77
N ALA A 161 10.81 -11.11 12.83
CA ALA A 161 9.41 -11.52 12.92
C ALA A 161 9.24 -13.05 12.92
N LEU A 162 9.90 -13.74 11.99
CA LEU A 162 9.84 -15.20 11.89
C LEU A 162 10.42 -15.89 13.13
N ASN A 163 11.52 -15.38 13.70
CA ASN A 163 12.11 -15.91 14.91
C ASN A 163 11.16 -15.86 16.12
N ASP A 164 10.24 -14.91 16.15
CA ASP A 164 9.18 -14.81 17.16
C ASP A 164 7.84 -15.45 16.72
N GLY A 165 7.85 -16.20 15.62
CA GLY A 165 6.69 -16.93 15.13
C GLY A 165 5.58 -16.02 14.56
N LEU A 166 5.91 -14.80 14.12
CA LEU A 166 4.98 -13.98 13.35
C LEU A 166 5.00 -14.43 11.89
N LEU A 167 3.88 -14.92 11.42
CA LEU A 167 3.67 -15.41 10.06
C LEU A 167 2.77 -14.45 9.28
N ASP A 168 2.67 -14.68 7.96
CA ASP A 168 1.86 -13.90 7.02
C ASP A 168 2.35 -12.46 6.92
N ILE A 169 3.59 -12.32 6.38
CA ILE A 169 4.32 -11.07 6.27
C ILE A 169 4.37 -10.63 4.80
N GLY A 170 4.13 -9.35 4.56
CA GLY A 170 4.28 -8.71 3.27
C GLY A 170 5.41 -7.68 3.26
N VAL A 171 6.31 -7.77 2.27
CA VAL A 171 7.25 -6.71 1.96
C VAL A 171 6.81 -6.02 0.68
N ILE A 172 6.47 -4.74 0.78
CA ILE A 172 5.91 -3.95 -0.30
C ILE A 172 6.87 -2.82 -0.65
N THR A 173 7.07 -2.59 -1.94
CA THR A 173 7.88 -1.48 -2.44
C THR A 173 7.28 -0.91 -3.73
N PRO A 174 7.50 0.38 -4.06
CA PRO A 174 7.05 0.95 -5.32
C PRO A 174 7.80 0.40 -6.55
N TYR A 175 9.01 -0.14 -6.38
CA TYR A 175 9.93 -0.43 -7.48
C TYR A 175 10.15 -1.93 -7.72
N VAL A 176 10.07 -2.33 -8.99
CA VAL A 176 10.23 -3.74 -9.40
C VAL A 176 11.61 -4.29 -9.05
N GLU A 177 12.68 -3.51 -9.30
CA GLU A 177 14.04 -3.97 -9.00
C GLU A 177 14.31 -4.06 -7.50
N GLN A 178 13.71 -3.19 -6.69
CA GLN A 178 13.78 -3.32 -5.24
C GLN A 178 13.08 -4.60 -4.75
N ALA A 179 11.87 -4.86 -5.26
CA ALA A 179 11.16 -6.09 -4.92
C ALA A 179 11.93 -7.35 -5.35
N ARG A 180 12.64 -7.29 -6.49
CA ARG A 180 13.50 -8.38 -6.96
C ARG A 180 14.70 -8.58 -6.05
N LEU A 181 15.44 -7.50 -5.75
CA LEU A 181 16.58 -7.51 -4.84
C LEU A 181 16.21 -8.09 -3.48
N THR A 182 15.14 -7.59 -2.86
CA THR A 182 14.67 -8.06 -1.55
C THR A 182 14.29 -9.54 -1.58
N ARG A 183 13.59 -10.01 -2.62
CA ARG A 183 13.29 -11.45 -2.78
C ARG A 183 14.55 -12.30 -2.91
N ASP A 184 15.54 -11.84 -3.65
CA ASP A 184 16.79 -12.59 -3.83
C ASP A 184 17.59 -12.66 -2.52
N LEU A 185 17.59 -11.60 -1.73
CA LEU A 185 18.17 -11.61 -0.39
C LEU A 185 17.42 -12.56 0.57
N LEU A 186 16.08 -12.50 0.59
CA LEU A 186 15.25 -13.42 1.38
C LEU A 186 15.49 -14.89 1.01
N ARG A 187 15.67 -15.20 -0.29
CA ARG A 187 16.00 -16.58 -0.74
C ARG A 187 17.38 -17.02 -0.25
N ARG A 188 18.39 -16.16 -0.35
CA ARG A 188 19.76 -16.48 0.10
C ARG A 188 19.80 -16.83 1.59
N GLU A 189 18.93 -16.24 2.37
CA GLU A 189 18.82 -16.49 3.80
C GLU A 189 17.77 -17.56 4.16
N ASN A 190 17.20 -18.26 3.18
CA ASN A 190 16.16 -19.29 3.36
C ASN A 190 14.92 -18.76 4.13
N LEU A 191 14.62 -17.46 4.02
CA LEU A 191 13.46 -16.84 4.67
C LEU A 191 12.23 -16.79 3.75
N LEU A 192 12.40 -16.92 2.44
CA LEU A 192 11.29 -16.85 1.48
C LEU A 192 10.52 -18.20 1.44
N GLY A 193 9.33 -18.21 2.02
CA GLY A 193 8.42 -19.34 2.06
C GLY A 193 6.97 -18.89 1.86
N GLU A 194 6.01 -19.78 2.07
CA GLU A 194 4.57 -19.50 1.90
C GLU A 194 4.06 -18.35 2.78
N SER A 195 4.70 -18.15 3.94
CA SER A 195 4.34 -17.08 4.88
C SER A 195 4.86 -15.70 4.50
N ILE A 196 5.73 -15.60 3.49
CA ILE A 196 6.39 -14.34 3.12
C ILE A 196 6.08 -13.99 1.67
N GLU A 197 5.53 -12.81 1.47
CA GLU A 197 5.30 -12.26 0.15
C GLU A 197 6.08 -10.96 -0.03
N CYS A 198 6.91 -10.87 -1.07
CA CYS A 198 7.62 -9.64 -1.42
C CYS A 198 7.26 -9.25 -2.85
N SER A 199 6.63 -8.08 -3.05
CA SER A 199 6.23 -7.61 -4.38
C SER A 199 6.03 -6.09 -4.44
N THR A 200 5.72 -5.60 -5.64
CA THR A 200 5.33 -4.20 -5.80
C THR A 200 3.91 -3.97 -5.32
N VAL A 201 3.60 -2.70 -4.97
CA VAL A 201 2.28 -2.28 -4.49
C VAL A 201 1.16 -2.75 -5.41
N HIS A 202 1.32 -2.59 -6.72
CA HIS A 202 0.29 -2.98 -7.70
C HIS A 202 -0.05 -4.47 -7.67
N ARG A 203 0.93 -5.33 -7.39
CA ARG A 203 0.70 -6.78 -7.26
C ARG A 203 0.12 -7.18 -5.91
N PHE A 204 0.23 -6.29 -4.94
CA PHE A 204 -0.25 -6.53 -3.58
C PHE A 204 -1.71 -6.09 -3.36
N GLN A 205 -2.31 -5.43 -4.35
CA GLN A 205 -3.70 -4.98 -4.25
C GLN A 205 -4.66 -6.17 -4.09
N GLY A 206 -5.71 -6.01 -3.28
CA GLY A 206 -6.63 -7.09 -2.91
C GLY A 206 -6.12 -8.07 -1.85
N ARG A 207 -4.85 -7.94 -1.42
CA ARG A 207 -4.25 -8.80 -0.39
C ARG A 207 -4.12 -8.05 0.93
N GLU A 208 -3.94 -8.80 2.01
CA GLU A 208 -3.68 -8.27 3.35
C GLU A 208 -2.75 -9.22 4.09
N LYS A 209 -2.00 -8.72 5.06
CA LYS A 209 -1.01 -9.47 5.83
C LYS A 209 -1.06 -9.09 7.30
N ASN A 210 -0.65 -10.00 8.18
CA ASN A 210 -0.52 -9.72 9.60
C ASN A 210 0.48 -8.60 9.87
N MET A 211 1.60 -8.60 9.15
CA MET A 211 2.58 -7.52 9.16
C MET A 211 2.93 -7.08 7.73
N ILE A 212 2.99 -5.77 7.52
CA ILE A 212 3.51 -5.16 6.30
C ILE A 212 4.80 -4.40 6.62
N ILE A 213 5.81 -4.62 5.79
CA ILE A 213 7.02 -3.82 5.71
C ILE A 213 6.95 -3.03 4.39
N LEU A 214 6.78 -1.71 4.49
CA LEU A 214 6.78 -0.82 3.33
C LEU A 214 8.17 -0.20 3.18
N ASP A 215 8.86 -0.55 2.10
CA ASP A 215 10.16 0.00 1.75
C ASP A 215 10.00 1.12 0.72
N LEU A 216 10.28 2.36 1.12
CA LEU A 216 10.13 3.53 0.27
C LEU A 216 11.32 3.76 -0.67
N VAL A 217 12.48 3.15 -0.40
CA VAL A 217 13.65 3.07 -1.30
C VAL A 217 14.35 4.40 -1.56
N ASP A 218 13.59 5.45 -1.90
CA ASP A 218 14.13 6.73 -2.37
C ASP A 218 14.92 7.47 -1.29
N THR A 219 16.11 7.89 -1.66
CA THR A 219 17.02 8.76 -0.90
C THR A 219 18.04 9.39 -1.85
N ALA A 220 18.91 10.27 -1.33
CA ALA A 220 20.01 10.82 -2.11
C ALA A 220 20.88 9.70 -2.77
N PRO A 221 21.50 9.96 -3.92
CA PRO A 221 21.53 11.22 -4.64
C PRO A 221 20.35 11.46 -5.60
N LEU A 222 19.45 10.48 -5.76
CA LEU A 222 18.33 10.60 -6.70
C LEU A 222 17.22 11.52 -6.14
N PRO A 223 16.49 12.26 -6.98
CA PRO A 223 15.30 12.98 -6.56
C PRO A 223 14.16 12.01 -6.24
N PRO A 224 13.11 12.42 -5.49
CA PRO A 224 11.94 11.59 -5.26
C PRO A 224 11.29 11.12 -6.57
N GLY A 225 10.97 9.84 -6.62
CA GLY A 225 10.33 9.24 -7.80
C GLY A 225 8.86 9.60 -7.92
N LYS A 226 8.35 9.58 -9.15
CA LYS A 226 6.94 9.89 -9.45
C LYS A 226 5.93 8.99 -8.71
N LEU A 227 6.35 7.80 -8.28
CA LEU A 227 5.50 6.88 -7.53
C LEU A 227 5.32 7.29 -6.06
N LEU A 228 6.15 8.21 -5.55
CA LEU A 228 6.11 8.71 -4.17
C LEU A 228 5.93 10.22 -4.08
N ALA A 229 6.28 10.96 -5.15
CA ALA A 229 6.13 12.40 -5.21
C ALA A 229 4.75 12.78 -5.71
N ASP A 230 3.94 13.38 -4.86
CA ASP A 230 2.62 13.91 -5.17
C ASP A 230 2.46 15.36 -4.70
N GLN A 231 1.42 16.00 -5.18
CA GLN A 231 1.00 17.33 -4.75
C GLN A 231 -0.46 17.35 -4.26
N SER A 232 -1.12 16.18 -4.20
CA SER A 232 -2.49 16.06 -3.74
C SER A 232 -2.83 14.64 -3.28
N THR A 233 -3.76 14.52 -2.34
CA THR A 233 -4.29 13.24 -1.83
C THR A 233 -5.08 12.44 -2.87
N THR A 234 -5.32 12.99 -4.06
CA THR A 234 -6.01 12.33 -5.18
C THR A 234 -5.07 11.88 -6.29
N SER A 235 -3.77 12.11 -6.14
CA SER A 235 -2.75 11.68 -7.09
C SER A 235 -2.55 10.15 -7.08
N ASP A 236 -1.94 9.62 -8.12
CA ASP A 236 -1.62 8.19 -8.19
C ASP A 236 -0.60 7.78 -7.12
N ALA A 237 0.33 8.67 -6.75
CA ALA A 237 1.28 8.42 -5.68
C ALA A 237 0.58 8.35 -4.31
N ALA A 238 -0.39 9.23 -4.03
CA ALA A 238 -1.20 9.17 -2.82
C ALA A 238 -2.05 7.89 -2.75
N ARG A 239 -2.66 7.49 -3.86
CA ARG A 239 -3.41 6.24 -3.96
C ARG A 239 -2.53 5.02 -3.74
N LEU A 240 -1.32 5.02 -4.32
CA LEU A 240 -0.33 3.97 -4.13
C LEU A 240 0.08 3.87 -2.66
N LEU A 241 0.30 5.00 -1.99
CA LEU A 241 0.59 5.04 -0.56
C LEU A 241 -0.58 4.49 0.26
N ASN A 242 -1.82 4.93 0.01
CA ASN A 242 -3.00 4.42 0.69
C ASN A 242 -3.12 2.89 0.59
N VAL A 243 -2.98 2.34 -0.63
CA VAL A 243 -3.00 0.89 -0.83
C VAL A 243 -1.89 0.21 -0.03
N SER A 244 -0.66 0.75 -0.04
CA SER A 244 0.47 0.15 0.65
C SER A 244 0.24 0.07 2.17
N LEU A 245 -0.24 1.15 2.77
CA LEU A 245 -0.47 1.25 4.21
C LEU A 245 -1.64 0.38 4.67
N SER A 246 -2.73 0.34 3.88
CA SER A 246 -3.97 -0.35 4.24
C SER A 246 -3.93 -1.87 4.08
N ARG A 247 -2.78 -2.45 3.72
CA ARG A 247 -2.60 -3.92 3.64
C ARG A 247 -2.27 -4.57 4.99
N ALA A 248 -1.85 -3.79 5.99
CA ALA A 248 -1.48 -4.30 7.31
C ALA A 248 -2.71 -4.60 8.17
N ARG A 249 -2.75 -5.77 8.80
CA ARG A 249 -3.73 -6.08 9.84
C ARG A 249 -3.27 -5.55 11.20
N GLY A 250 -2.18 -6.08 11.73
CA GLY A 250 -1.70 -5.78 13.09
C GLY A 250 -0.48 -4.88 13.15
N LYS A 251 0.46 -5.04 12.23
CA LYS A 251 1.74 -4.29 12.25
C LYS A 251 2.06 -3.68 10.90
N LEU A 252 2.46 -2.40 10.93
CA LEU A 252 2.96 -1.66 9.79
C LEU A 252 4.35 -1.10 10.12
N LEU A 253 5.36 -1.53 9.40
CA LEU A 253 6.72 -1.04 9.49
C LEU A 253 7.06 -0.30 8.20
N VAL A 254 7.60 0.92 8.30
CA VAL A 254 7.95 1.73 7.13
C VAL A 254 9.43 2.07 7.18
N VAL A 255 10.18 1.61 6.18
CA VAL A 255 11.60 1.88 6.01
C VAL A 255 11.75 3.09 5.09
N ALA A 256 12.33 4.17 5.58
CA ALA A 256 12.41 5.45 4.87
C ALA A 256 13.59 6.31 5.31
N ASP A 257 14.12 7.11 4.42
CA ASP A 257 14.89 8.31 4.76
C ASP A 257 13.90 9.46 5.03
N CYS A 258 13.49 9.59 6.29
CA CYS A 258 12.45 10.53 6.67
C CYS A 258 12.86 11.99 6.40
N ALA A 259 14.10 12.34 6.72
CA ALA A 259 14.61 13.71 6.53
C ALA A 259 14.62 14.09 5.05
N TYR A 260 15.02 13.16 4.19
CA TYR A 260 15.03 13.33 2.75
C TYR A 260 13.63 13.66 2.20
N PHE A 261 12.60 12.88 2.53
CA PHE A 261 11.24 13.12 2.05
C PHE A 261 10.67 14.44 2.58
N LEU A 262 10.82 14.70 3.88
CA LEU A 262 10.34 15.94 4.49
C LEU A 262 10.99 17.20 3.90
N GLN A 263 12.24 17.09 3.44
CA GLN A 263 12.95 18.19 2.78
C GLN A 263 12.56 18.34 1.30
N LYS A 264 12.46 17.21 0.56
CA LYS A 264 12.31 17.22 -0.91
C LYS A 264 10.87 17.37 -1.38
N ILE A 265 9.92 16.85 -0.62
CA ILE A 265 8.48 16.87 -0.96
C ILE A 265 7.62 17.22 0.28
N PRO A 266 7.87 18.35 0.96
CA PRO A 266 7.30 18.65 2.28
C PRO A 266 5.76 18.69 2.32
N GLN A 267 5.11 18.99 1.20
CA GLN A 267 3.65 19.09 1.10
C GLN A 267 2.99 17.83 0.53
N SER A 268 3.77 16.76 0.29
CA SER A 268 3.23 15.51 -0.23
C SER A 268 2.43 14.75 0.82
N THR A 269 1.51 13.90 0.37
CA THR A 269 0.78 12.96 1.25
C THR A 269 1.74 12.05 2.02
N LEU A 270 2.85 11.64 1.38
CA LEU A 270 3.90 10.87 2.05
C LEU A 270 4.54 11.63 3.21
N SER A 271 4.89 12.90 3.02
CA SER A 271 5.48 13.71 4.09
C SER A 271 4.48 13.98 5.23
N LEU A 272 3.21 14.18 4.92
CA LEU A 272 2.14 14.25 5.92
C LEU A 272 2.02 12.92 6.69
N PHE A 273 2.04 11.79 5.98
CA PHE A 273 2.06 10.47 6.63
C PHE A 273 3.25 10.31 7.57
N LEU A 274 4.47 10.62 7.13
CA LEU A 274 5.67 10.51 7.95
C LEU A 274 5.63 11.41 9.19
N HIS A 275 5.06 12.63 9.04
CA HIS A 275 4.87 13.54 10.16
C HIS A 275 3.88 12.97 11.20
N GLU A 276 2.70 12.56 10.78
CA GLU A 276 1.68 11.99 11.64
C GLU A 276 2.12 10.65 12.29
N ALA A 277 2.76 9.78 11.50
CA ALA A 277 3.25 8.50 11.98
C ALA A 277 4.30 8.62 13.08
N ARG A 278 5.10 9.70 13.08
CA ARG A 278 6.03 10.01 14.17
C ARG A 278 5.34 10.36 15.49
N GLN A 279 4.09 10.85 15.44
CA GLN A 279 3.35 11.24 16.63
C GLN A 279 2.67 10.04 17.31
N VAL A 280 2.25 9.05 16.51
CA VAL A 280 1.43 7.93 16.99
C VAL A 280 2.15 6.58 17.00
N GLY A 281 3.32 6.48 16.33
CA GLY A 281 4.11 5.27 16.22
C GLY A 281 5.48 5.38 16.90
N LEU A 282 6.23 4.28 16.84
CA LEU A 282 7.64 4.26 17.25
C LEU A 282 8.52 4.77 16.11
N VAL A 283 9.48 5.62 16.41
CA VAL A 283 10.59 5.94 15.50
C VAL A 283 11.82 5.18 15.94
N ALA A 284 12.29 4.31 15.09
CA ALA A 284 13.50 3.52 15.26
C ALA A 284 14.52 3.86 14.16
N THR A 285 15.76 3.49 14.37
CA THR A 285 16.80 3.53 13.34
C THR A 285 17.16 2.12 12.91
N ARG A 286 17.99 2.00 11.88
CA ARG A 286 18.46 0.71 11.41
C ARG A 286 19.18 -0.09 12.52
N GLU A 287 19.93 0.57 13.39
CA GLU A 287 20.65 -0.04 14.52
C GLU A 287 19.72 -0.65 15.58
N ASN A 288 18.45 -0.21 15.60
CA ASN A 288 17.45 -0.77 16.52
C ASN A 288 16.76 -2.03 15.97
N ILE A 289 17.05 -2.43 14.72
CA ILE A 289 16.50 -3.67 14.17
C ILE A 289 17.26 -4.84 14.81
N PRO A 290 16.57 -5.78 15.48
CA PRO A 290 17.22 -6.98 15.99
C PRO A 290 17.88 -7.75 14.84
N ASP A 291 19.09 -8.28 15.09
CA ASP A 291 19.83 -9.10 14.12
C ASP A 291 20.19 -8.41 12.79
N HIS A 292 20.30 -7.07 12.77
CA HIS A 292 20.86 -6.43 11.60
C HIS A 292 22.34 -6.84 11.47
N LEU A 293 22.73 -7.28 10.29
CA LEU A 293 24.13 -7.54 9.97
C LEU A 293 24.87 -6.19 9.97
N SER A 294 25.82 -6.06 10.88
CA SER A 294 26.77 -4.94 10.97
C SER A 294 27.64 -4.84 9.72
#